data_30469a3f95bd6b33515cf66e52857ad8
#
_entry.id   30469a3f95bd6b33515cf66e52857ad8
#
_cell.length_a   1.000
_cell.length_b   1.000
_cell.length_c   1.000
_cell.angle_alpha   90.00
_cell.angle_beta   90.00
_cell.angle_gamma   90.00
#
_symmetry.space_group_name_H-M   'P 1'
#
loop_
_entity.id
_entity.type
_entity.pdbx_description
1 polymer ?
#
loop_
_entity_poly.entity_id
_entity_poly.type
_entity_poly.pdbx_seq_one_letter_code
_entity_poly.pdbx_strand_id
1 'polypeptide(L)'
;MKKKSGFTLIEICIVIIFLIAAGIILTIQRFELLSVQRDQTRKLAINEIYYNLEEVYYKKNGFYPEKLDENAVKGIDPNLLTDPFGILINEEKSDYRYEPTSCENGKCKKFSLRTKLEKESDFVRRSKN
;
A
#
# COMPACT_ATOMS: atom_id res chain seq x y z
N MET A 1 16.08 -61.64 -17.35
CA MET A 1 15.57 -61.09 -16.09
C MET A 1 15.82 -59.56 -16.08
N LYS A 2 14.79 -58.71 -16.17
CA LYS A 2 14.94 -57.25 -16.01
C LYS A 2 15.27 -56.96 -14.54
N LYS A 3 16.49 -56.46 -14.26
CA LYS A 3 16.83 -55.90 -12.97
C LYS A 3 15.89 -54.72 -12.70
N LYS A 4 15.01 -54.87 -11.73
CA LYS A 4 14.29 -53.71 -11.17
C LYS A 4 15.31 -52.90 -10.38
N SER A 5 15.83 -51.83 -10.97
CA SER A 5 16.62 -50.84 -10.25
C SER A 5 15.65 -50.07 -9.31
N GLY A 6 15.65 -50.41 -8.03
CA GLY A 6 14.99 -49.62 -7.01
C GLY A 6 15.82 -48.37 -6.74
N PHE A 7 15.16 -47.25 -6.37
CA PHE A 7 15.83 -46.04 -5.92
C PHE A 7 16.73 -46.33 -4.71
N THR A 8 17.94 -45.82 -4.75
CA THR A 8 18.84 -45.89 -3.61
C THR A 8 18.42 -44.92 -2.52
N LEU A 9 18.70 -45.25 -1.25
CA LEU A 9 18.38 -44.37 -0.12
C LEU A 9 18.98 -42.97 -0.28
N ILE A 10 20.18 -42.89 -0.85
CA ILE A 10 20.85 -41.60 -1.10
C ILE A 10 20.13 -40.77 -2.16
N GLU A 11 19.58 -41.39 -3.18
CA GLU A 11 18.84 -40.75 -4.25
C GLU A 11 17.53 -40.13 -3.73
N ILE A 12 16.86 -40.85 -2.82
CA ILE A 12 15.66 -40.31 -2.12
C ILE A 12 16.03 -39.10 -1.24
N CYS A 13 17.12 -39.17 -0.50
CA CYS A 13 17.59 -38.04 0.32
C CYS A 13 17.88 -36.79 -0.52
N ILE A 14 18.52 -36.94 -1.66
CA ILE A 14 18.82 -35.84 -2.59
C ILE A 14 17.52 -35.22 -3.10
N VAL A 15 16.55 -36.02 -3.52
CA VAL A 15 15.24 -35.51 -3.98
C VAL A 15 14.52 -34.70 -2.88
N ILE A 16 14.53 -35.21 -1.64
CA ILE A 16 13.91 -34.51 -0.51
C ILE A 16 14.58 -33.14 -0.27
N ILE A 17 15.92 -33.08 -0.31
CA ILE A 17 16.67 -31.82 -0.16
C ILE A 17 16.27 -30.82 -1.25
N PHE A 18 16.18 -31.24 -2.51
CA PHE A 18 15.74 -30.37 -3.61
C PHE A 18 14.33 -29.89 -3.45
N LEU A 19 13.39 -30.72 -2.99
CA LEU A 19 12.00 -30.30 -2.73
C LEU A 19 11.90 -29.28 -1.62
N ILE A 20 12.67 -29.44 -0.54
CA ILE A 20 12.72 -28.47 0.57
C ILE A 20 13.29 -27.14 0.06
N ALA A 21 14.40 -27.15 -0.67
CA ALA A 21 15.00 -25.94 -1.22
C ALA A 21 14.04 -25.22 -2.17
N ALA A 22 13.37 -25.92 -3.07
CA ALA A 22 12.35 -25.35 -3.94
C ALA A 22 11.18 -24.73 -3.16
N GLY A 23 10.70 -25.41 -2.12
CA GLY A 23 9.65 -24.91 -1.25
C GLY A 23 10.02 -23.59 -0.55
N ILE A 24 11.24 -23.49 -0.04
CA ILE A 24 11.76 -22.25 0.60
C ILE A 24 11.80 -21.10 -0.42
N ILE A 25 12.30 -21.31 -1.61
CA ILE A 25 12.38 -20.29 -2.67
C ILE A 25 10.98 -19.78 -3.03
N LEU A 26 10.03 -20.68 -3.22
CA LEU A 26 8.64 -20.30 -3.55
C LEU A 26 7.96 -19.49 -2.45
N THR A 27 8.22 -19.80 -1.18
CA THR A 27 7.65 -19.04 -0.06
C THR A 27 8.22 -17.62 0.01
N ILE A 28 9.53 -17.46 -0.17
CA ILE A 28 10.18 -16.13 -0.20
C ILE A 28 9.60 -15.27 -1.32
N GLN A 29 9.46 -15.82 -2.53
CA GLN A 29 8.88 -15.10 -3.68
C GLN A 29 7.43 -14.66 -3.44
N ARG A 30 6.64 -15.48 -2.75
CA ARG A 30 5.27 -15.13 -2.38
C ARG A 30 5.20 -13.90 -1.44
N PHE A 31 6.03 -13.86 -0.41
CA PHE A 31 6.09 -12.72 0.51
C PHE A 31 6.52 -11.43 -0.19
N GLU A 32 7.50 -11.50 -1.08
CA GLU A 32 7.93 -10.38 -1.91
C GLU A 32 6.78 -9.82 -2.77
N LEU A 33 6.08 -10.69 -3.47
CA LEU A 33 4.97 -10.31 -4.34
C LEU A 33 3.83 -9.62 -3.57
N LEU A 34 3.48 -10.13 -2.39
CA LEU A 34 2.44 -9.54 -1.54
C LEU A 34 2.83 -8.14 -1.05
N SER A 35 4.10 -7.93 -0.69
CA SER A 35 4.58 -6.59 -0.30
C SER A 35 4.50 -5.60 -1.45
N VAL A 36 4.88 -6.00 -2.66
CA VAL A 36 4.75 -5.17 -3.87
C VAL A 36 3.28 -4.84 -4.16
N GLN A 37 2.37 -5.80 -4.03
CA GLN A 37 0.94 -5.56 -4.23
C GLN A 37 0.38 -4.55 -3.21
N ARG A 38 0.75 -4.67 -1.93
CA ARG A 38 0.35 -3.69 -0.90
C ARG A 38 0.89 -2.30 -1.20
N ASP A 39 2.12 -2.19 -1.66
CA ASP A 39 2.72 -0.90 -2.03
C ASP A 39 2.02 -0.28 -3.23
N GLN A 40 1.63 -1.04 -4.24
CA GLN A 40 0.82 -0.55 -5.35
C GLN A 40 -0.55 -0.07 -4.88
N THR A 41 -1.22 -0.82 -4.00
CA THR A 41 -2.51 -0.42 -3.41
C THR A 41 -2.37 0.91 -2.65
N ARG A 42 -1.31 1.10 -1.86
CA ARG A 42 -1.01 2.34 -1.16
C ARG A 42 -0.84 3.52 -2.12
N LYS A 43 -0.04 3.35 -3.17
CA LYS A 43 0.20 4.39 -4.19
C LYS A 43 -1.10 4.78 -4.91
N LEU A 44 -1.92 3.80 -5.27
CA LEU A 44 -3.21 4.04 -5.91
C LEU A 44 -4.15 4.83 -4.99
N ALA A 45 -4.31 4.42 -3.74
CA ALA A 45 -5.16 5.11 -2.78
C ALA A 45 -4.71 6.57 -2.56
N ILE A 46 -3.43 6.82 -2.34
CA ILE A 46 -2.89 8.18 -2.18
C ILE A 46 -3.11 9.03 -3.43
N ASN A 47 -2.94 8.47 -4.64
CA ASN A 47 -3.21 9.19 -5.87
C ASN A 47 -4.70 9.51 -6.05
N GLU A 48 -5.60 8.59 -5.76
CA GLU A 48 -7.06 8.80 -5.85
C GLU A 48 -7.51 9.91 -4.89
N ILE A 49 -7.05 9.87 -3.62
CA ILE A 49 -7.33 10.92 -2.63
C ILE A 49 -6.77 12.26 -3.12
N TYR A 50 -5.55 12.27 -3.63
CA TYR A 50 -4.90 13.47 -4.15
C TYR A 50 -5.70 14.10 -5.29
N TYR A 51 -6.08 13.33 -6.30
CA TYR A 51 -6.87 13.83 -7.42
C TYR A 51 -8.25 14.34 -6.98
N ASN A 52 -8.90 13.66 -6.05
CA ASN A 52 -10.16 14.13 -5.50
C ASN A 52 -10.02 15.49 -4.79
N LEU A 53 -8.97 15.65 -3.99
CA LEU A 53 -8.70 16.92 -3.30
C LEU A 53 -8.40 18.05 -4.29
N GLU A 54 -7.60 17.81 -5.32
CA GLU A 54 -7.21 18.82 -6.32
C GLU A 54 -8.34 19.15 -7.31
N GLU A 55 -8.93 18.12 -7.90
CA GLU A 55 -9.82 18.29 -9.05
C GLU A 55 -11.31 18.39 -8.68
N VAL A 56 -11.69 17.93 -7.50
CA VAL A 56 -13.07 17.99 -7.03
C VAL A 56 -13.21 18.97 -5.87
N TYR A 57 -12.53 18.72 -4.78
CA TYR A 57 -12.72 19.51 -3.56
C TYR A 57 -12.22 20.95 -3.72
N TYR A 58 -10.98 21.14 -4.16
CA TYR A 58 -10.39 22.47 -4.30
C TYR A 58 -11.09 23.30 -5.38
N LYS A 59 -11.42 22.72 -6.52
CA LYS A 59 -12.15 23.43 -7.58
C LYS A 59 -13.52 23.94 -7.13
N LYS A 60 -14.17 23.21 -6.22
CA LYS A 60 -15.46 23.59 -5.68
C LYS A 60 -15.37 24.60 -4.55
N ASN A 61 -14.38 24.47 -3.66
CA ASN A 61 -14.32 25.19 -2.39
C ASN A 61 -13.24 26.29 -2.35
N GLY A 62 -12.17 26.17 -3.17
CA GLY A 62 -11.04 27.10 -3.20
C GLY A 62 -10.05 26.95 -2.04
N PHE A 63 -10.16 25.88 -1.25
CA PHE A 63 -9.28 25.54 -0.14
C PHE A 63 -9.29 24.03 0.07
N TYR A 64 -8.37 23.52 0.90
CA TYR A 64 -8.34 22.11 1.31
C TYR A 64 -8.92 21.92 2.70
N PRO A 65 -9.50 20.74 3.01
CA PRO A 65 -10.09 20.47 4.31
C PRO A 65 -9.01 20.32 5.39
N GLU A 66 -9.32 20.69 6.62
CA GLU A 66 -8.43 20.44 7.76
C GLU A 66 -8.37 18.97 8.16
N LYS A 67 -9.45 18.22 7.92
CA LYS A 67 -9.53 16.78 8.17
C LYS A 67 -10.08 16.07 6.94
N LEU A 68 -9.51 14.87 6.67
CA LEU A 68 -10.05 13.96 5.68
C LEU A 68 -11.08 13.04 6.34
N ASP A 69 -12.34 13.28 6.02
CA ASP A 69 -13.47 12.42 6.35
C ASP A 69 -14.25 12.07 5.06
N GLU A 70 -15.24 11.21 5.17
CA GLU A 70 -16.09 10.82 4.04
C GLU A 70 -16.81 12.01 3.38
N ASN A 71 -17.03 13.10 4.12
CA ASN A 71 -17.64 14.32 3.61
C ASN A 71 -16.67 15.15 2.78
N ALA A 72 -15.39 15.16 3.16
CA ALA A 72 -14.35 15.89 2.44
C ALA A 72 -13.99 15.23 1.10
N VAL A 73 -14.09 13.92 1.03
CA VAL A 73 -13.71 13.13 -0.17
C VAL A 73 -14.92 12.48 -0.83
N LYS A 74 -15.99 13.24 -0.98
CA LYS A 74 -17.21 12.76 -1.67
C LYS A 74 -16.88 12.29 -3.09
N GLY A 75 -17.35 11.08 -3.41
CA GLY A 75 -17.22 10.50 -4.75
C GLY A 75 -16.04 9.54 -4.92
N ILE A 76 -15.26 9.30 -3.88
CA ILE A 76 -14.31 8.17 -3.84
C ILE A 76 -14.82 7.09 -2.89
N ASP A 77 -14.29 5.88 -3.06
CA ASP A 77 -14.56 4.76 -2.16
C ASP A 77 -13.99 5.08 -0.76
N PRO A 78 -14.82 5.08 0.31
CA PRO A 78 -14.34 5.30 1.68
C PRO A 78 -13.22 4.33 2.11
N ASN A 79 -13.16 3.13 1.52
CA ASN A 79 -12.09 2.16 1.79
C ASN A 79 -10.70 2.67 1.39
N LEU A 80 -10.60 3.65 0.49
CA LEU A 80 -9.33 4.27 0.12
C LEU A 80 -8.71 5.10 1.26
N LEU A 81 -9.51 5.49 2.26
CA LEU A 81 -9.03 6.17 3.45
C LEU A 81 -8.40 5.20 4.47
N THR A 82 -8.50 3.90 4.26
CA THR A 82 -7.87 2.87 5.09
C THR A 82 -6.66 2.27 4.38
N ASP A 83 -5.62 1.98 5.15
CA ASP A 83 -4.44 1.31 4.64
C ASP A 83 -4.72 -0.21 4.38
N PRO A 84 -3.79 -0.96 3.78
CA PRO A 84 -3.96 -2.40 3.55
C PRO A 84 -4.15 -3.25 4.81
N PHE A 85 -3.91 -2.69 6.00
CA PHE A 85 -4.18 -3.35 7.28
C PHE A 85 -5.52 -2.94 7.90
N GLY A 86 -6.30 -2.11 7.20
CA GLY A 86 -7.61 -1.64 7.65
C GLY A 86 -7.57 -0.50 8.65
N ILE A 87 -6.45 0.22 8.75
CA ILE A 87 -6.27 1.35 9.68
C ILE A 87 -6.56 2.66 8.95
N LEU A 88 -7.42 3.50 9.54
CA LEU A 88 -7.86 4.75 8.94
C LEU A 88 -6.70 5.76 8.85
N ILE A 89 -6.71 6.58 7.80
CA ILE A 89 -5.75 7.67 7.61
C ILE A 89 -5.62 8.57 8.85
N ASN A 90 -4.40 8.95 9.19
CA ASN A 90 -4.02 9.74 10.39
C ASN A 90 -4.17 9.02 11.74
N GLU A 91 -4.66 7.80 11.82
CA GLU A 91 -4.57 7.02 13.05
C GLU A 91 -3.11 6.65 13.34
N GLU A 92 -2.77 6.46 14.62
CA GLU A 92 -1.40 6.30 15.11
C GLU A 92 -0.59 5.24 14.34
N LYS A 93 -1.21 4.10 14.03
CA LYS A 93 -0.56 2.98 13.33
C LYS A 93 -0.78 2.94 11.82
N SER A 94 -1.52 3.92 11.25
CA SER A 94 -1.78 3.96 9.82
C SER A 94 -0.53 4.28 9.02
N ASP A 95 -0.37 3.62 7.88
CA ASP A 95 0.64 3.96 6.89
C ASP A 95 0.29 5.25 6.12
N TYR A 96 -0.97 5.70 6.19
CA TYR A 96 -1.46 6.88 5.49
C TYR A 96 -1.45 8.12 6.38
N ARG A 97 -0.92 9.22 5.85
CA ARG A 97 -0.88 10.53 6.50
C ARG A 97 -1.39 11.63 5.58
N TYR A 98 -2.31 12.43 6.10
CA TYR A 98 -2.74 13.70 5.52
C TYR A 98 -2.30 14.82 6.44
N GLU A 99 -1.48 15.71 5.93
CA GLU A 99 -0.87 16.80 6.68
C GLU A 99 -1.24 18.14 6.01
N PRO A 100 -2.36 18.76 6.41
CA PRO A 100 -2.73 20.09 5.92
C PRO A 100 -1.84 21.16 6.56
N THR A 101 -1.59 22.23 5.83
CA THR A 101 -0.79 23.36 6.30
C THR A 101 -1.42 24.69 5.94
N SER A 102 -1.04 25.74 6.69
CA SER A 102 -1.60 27.09 6.54
C SER A 102 -3.12 27.11 6.66
N CYS A 103 -3.62 26.52 7.75
CA CYS A 103 -5.05 26.41 8.03
C CYS A 103 -5.56 27.57 8.88
N GLU A 104 -6.68 28.15 8.47
CA GLU A 104 -7.44 29.17 9.19
C GLU A 104 -8.94 28.82 9.14
N ASN A 105 -9.59 28.71 10.28
CA ASN A 105 -11.03 28.41 10.38
C ASN A 105 -11.44 27.14 9.59
N GLY A 106 -10.65 26.06 9.68
CA GLY A 106 -10.92 24.80 9.00
C GLY A 106 -10.61 24.78 7.50
N LYS A 107 -10.04 25.86 6.96
CA LYS A 107 -9.66 26.03 5.55
C LYS A 107 -8.14 26.07 5.42
N CYS A 108 -7.57 25.13 4.68
CA CYS A 108 -6.12 25.02 4.53
C CYS A 108 -5.69 25.43 3.11
N LYS A 109 -4.52 26.06 2.99
CA LYS A 109 -3.98 26.50 1.70
C LYS A 109 -3.17 25.41 1.01
N LYS A 110 -2.57 24.51 1.78
CA LYS A 110 -1.72 23.43 1.25
C LYS A 110 -1.94 22.14 2.02
N PHE A 111 -1.56 21.03 1.40
CA PHE A 111 -1.50 19.74 2.05
C PHE A 111 -0.34 18.87 1.53
N SER A 112 0.01 17.88 2.31
CA SER A 112 0.85 16.76 1.92
C SER A 112 0.12 15.46 2.24
N LEU A 113 0.08 14.55 1.28
CA LEU A 113 -0.37 13.17 1.44
C LEU A 113 0.84 12.27 1.39
N ARG A 114 0.98 11.37 2.35
CA ARG A 114 2.12 10.48 2.46
C ARG A 114 1.67 9.07 2.80
N THR A 115 2.35 8.08 2.24
CA THR A 115 2.24 6.68 2.67
C THR A 115 3.62 6.05 2.81
N LYS A 116 3.77 5.22 3.83
CA LYS A 116 4.95 4.39 4.03
C LYS A 116 4.87 3.17 3.12
N LEU A 117 5.95 2.88 2.41
CA LEU A 117 6.08 1.70 1.55
C LEU A 117 6.99 0.65 2.20
N GLU A 118 6.80 -0.61 1.84
CA GLU A 118 7.59 -1.73 2.36
C GLU A 118 8.88 -1.95 1.57
N LYS A 119 8.86 -1.66 0.27
CA LYS A 119 9.97 -1.93 -0.65
C LYS A 119 10.68 -0.70 -1.17
N GLU A 120 10.07 0.46 -1.00
CA GLU A 120 10.59 1.74 -1.51
C GLU A 120 10.56 2.80 -0.40
N SER A 121 11.14 3.97 -0.68
CA SER A 121 10.97 5.15 0.17
C SER A 121 9.51 5.61 0.21
N ASP A 122 9.15 6.38 1.24
CA ASP A 122 7.81 6.92 1.38
C ASP A 122 7.32 7.61 0.11
N PHE A 123 6.09 7.31 -0.27
CA PHE A 123 5.43 7.95 -1.41
C PHE A 123 4.69 9.20 -0.93
N VAL A 124 5.02 10.35 -1.52
CA VAL A 124 4.50 11.65 -1.08
C VAL A 124 3.88 12.40 -2.26
N ARG A 125 2.69 12.96 -2.04
CA ARG A 125 2.02 13.91 -2.96
C ARG A 125 1.76 15.21 -2.22
N ARG A 126 2.11 16.33 -2.82
CA ARG A 126 1.89 17.67 -2.27
C ARG A 126 0.91 18.43 -3.14
N SER A 127 0.14 19.34 -2.52
CA SER A 127 -0.78 20.21 -3.25
C SER A 127 -0.06 21.00 -4.34
N LYS A 128 -0.78 21.30 -5.42
CA LYS A 128 -0.27 22.11 -6.54
C LYS A 128 -0.13 23.59 -6.19
N ASN A 129 -0.96 24.09 -5.27
CA ASN A 129 -1.07 25.50 -4.89
C ASN A 129 -0.38 25.76 -3.55
#